data_4e11ad40be98cb53ec89cd4e498171db
#
_entry.id   4e11ad40be98cb53ec89cd4e498171db
#
_cell.length_a   1.000
_cell.length_b   1.000
_cell.length_c   1.000
_cell.angle_alpha   90.00
_cell.angle_beta   90.00
_cell.angle_gamma   90.00
#
_symmetry.space_group_name_H-M   'P 1'
#
loop_
_entity.id
_entity.type
_entity.pdbx_description
1 polymer ?
#
loop_
_entity_poly.entity_id
_entity_poly.type
_entity_poly.pdbx_seq_one_letter_code
_entity_poly.pdbx_strand_id
1 'polypeptide(L)'
;MVPTSKRLVGLAVLLGGLFGCATAGTRGQVGGASEGLADPPPRAGDPLVLIAMPPSATFQDVRRSLITEIQRDFNVSTLTVTSSTGMDEIGAAIARLSPSCIVLMNNTTVSLYREYQHAHPDTAKFPPSVVVMASFIDELRPTLINATGIAYEVPGVTAFVDLRSVIKAPVRKVGVVYRPSFRQFIARQKELAEKEQIELVAVEVGKGVYADRLRSSLHALLVEQKVDALWMLNDNELIKSSEYLDQTWRAELRNANVPLVVGVPNLVNPRTPLGSFAVVPDHEALGLQTANLIFELAENGWHAENHAVELPISIKTLADVKQLRAKFGLKDDALQHIDRALE
;
A
#
# COMPACT_ATOMS: atom_id res chain seq x y z
N MET A 1 -16.07 49.14 -34.13
CA MET A 1 -15.37 49.25 -32.84
C MET A 1 -15.12 47.84 -32.35
N VAL A 2 -13.92 47.37 -32.48
CA VAL A 2 -13.45 46.04 -32.08
C VAL A 2 -12.62 46.25 -30.81
N PRO A 3 -12.77 45.44 -29.77
CA PRO A 3 -11.72 45.29 -28.75
C PRO A 3 -11.04 43.92 -28.82
N THR A 4 -9.83 44.04 -29.16
CA THR A 4 -8.62 43.29 -28.86
C THR A 4 -8.68 42.14 -27.84
N SER A 5 -8.33 40.96 -28.36
CA SER A 5 -7.99 39.77 -27.59
C SER A 5 -6.66 39.94 -26.84
N LYS A 6 -6.63 39.69 -25.54
CA LYS A 6 -5.43 39.47 -24.77
C LYS A 6 -5.12 37.98 -24.69
N ARG A 7 -4.04 37.55 -25.34
CA ARG A 7 -3.42 36.23 -25.17
C ARG A 7 -2.76 36.17 -23.82
N LEU A 8 -3.16 35.23 -22.99
CA LEU A 8 -2.39 34.80 -21.82
C LEU A 8 -1.37 33.74 -22.27
N VAL A 9 -0.11 34.09 -22.08
CA VAL A 9 1.05 33.21 -22.28
C VAL A 9 1.16 32.35 -21.02
N GLY A 10 1.01 31.04 -21.18
CA GLY A 10 1.27 30.09 -20.12
C GLY A 10 2.77 29.90 -19.92
N LEU A 11 3.24 30.18 -18.73
CA LEU A 11 4.63 29.96 -18.29
C LEU A 11 4.77 28.52 -17.81
N ALA A 12 5.40 27.66 -18.61
CA ALA A 12 5.82 26.34 -18.21
C ALA A 12 7.11 26.47 -17.35
N VAL A 13 7.02 26.13 -16.07
CA VAL A 13 8.19 26.05 -15.20
C VAL A 13 8.75 24.63 -15.29
N LEU A 14 9.83 24.49 -16.04
CA LEU A 14 10.74 23.33 -16.03
C LEU A 14 11.61 23.41 -14.77
N LEU A 15 11.38 22.55 -13.79
CA LEU A 15 12.30 22.31 -12.68
C LEU A 15 13.23 21.14 -13.04
N GLY A 16 14.36 21.50 -13.67
CA GLY A 16 15.50 20.61 -13.81
C GLY A 16 16.30 20.56 -12.51
N GLY A 17 16.31 19.40 -11.87
CA GLY A 17 17.16 19.15 -10.70
C GLY A 17 18.61 18.89 -11.13
N LEU A 18 19.50 19.82 -10.84
CA LEU A 18 20.95 19.67 -10.90
C LEU A 18 21.41 18.95 -9.61
N PHE A 19 21.89 17.71 -9.72
CA PHE A 19 22.82 17.15 -8.74
C PHE A 19 24.23 17.22 -9.27
N GLY A 20 24.98 18.15 -8.68
CA GLY A 20 26.39 18.35 -8.92
C GLY A 20 27.23 17.22 -8.33
N CYS A 21 28.21 16.77 -9.13
CA CYS A 21 29.32 15.94 -8.71
C CYS A 21 30.21 16.67 -7.72
N ALA A 22 30.52 16.02 -6.60
CA ALA A 22 31.72 16.31 -5.82
C ALA A 22 32.46 14.98 -5.59
N THR A 23 33.73 15.02 -5.87
CA THR A 23 34.70 13.93 -5.99
C THR A 23 35.23 13.42 -4.65
N ALA A 24 35.58 12.13 -4.68
CA ALA A 24 36.66 11.41 -3.99
C ALA A 24 36.56 11.14 -2.48
N GLY A 25 36.54 9.86 -2.18
CA GLY A 25 37.11 9.35 -0.94
C GLY A 25 36.45 8.08 -0.40
N THR A 26 37.15 6.95 -0.57
CA THR A 26 37.06 5.69 0.20
C THR A 26 35.88 4.74 -0.02
N ARG A 27 36.25 3.58 -0.53
CA ARG A 27 35.49 2.35 -0.62
C ARG A 27 34.81 1.99 0.71
N GLY A 28 33.50 1.96 0.69
CA GLY A 28 32.64 1.23 1.59
C GLY A 28 31.58 0.55 0.71
N GLN A 29 31.71 -0.75 0.50
CA GLN A 29 30.68 -1.57 -0.11
C GLN A 29 29.42 -1.50 0.75
N VAL A 30 28.38 -0.81 0.31
CA VAL A 30 27.05 -0.93 0.88
C VAL A 30 26.04 -0.96 -0.26
N GLY A 31 25.28 -2.03 -0.29
CA GLY A 31 24.03 -2.10 -1.01
C GLY A 31 24.16 -2.67 -2.41
N GLY A 32 24.16 -3.99 -2.51
CA GLY A 32 23.79 -4.66 -3.74
C GLY A 32 22.42 -4.13 -4.20
N ALA A 33 22.39 -3.49 -5.36
CA ALA A 33 21.17 -3.38 -6.13
C ALA A 33 20.64 -4.81 -6.25
N SER A 34 19.45 -5.08 -5.74
CA SER A 34 18.79 -6.36 -5.98
C SER A 34 18.58 -6.43 -7.48
N GLU A 35 19.44 -7.17 -8.18
CA GLU A 35 19.18 -7.57 -9.56
C GLU A 35 17.79 -8.22 -9.53
N GLY A 36 16.80 -7.56 -10.15
CA GLY A 36 15.47 -8.12 -10.28
C GLY A 36 15.62 -9.48 -10.96
N LEU A 37 15.07 -10.52 -10.36
CA LEU A 37 15.04 -11.83 -11.00
C LEU A 37 14.52 -11.66 -12.43
N ALA A 38 15.25 -12.16 -13.41
CA ALA A 38 14.76 -12.23 -14.79
C ALA A 38 13.49 -13.11 -14.82
N ASP A 39 12.60 -12.82 -15.77
CA ASP A 39 11.48 -13.72 -16.02
C ASP A 39 11.99 -15.08 -16.49
N PRO A 40 11.34 -16.19 -16.09
CA PRO A 40 11.69 -17.53 -16.59
C PRO A 40 11.57 -17.60 -18.13
N PRO A 41 12.39 -18.42 -18.81
CA PRO A 41 12.27 -18.59 -20.24
C PRO A 41 10.88 -19.16 -20.60
N PRO A 42 10.20 -18.60 -21.62
CA PRO A 42 8.85 -19.02 -21.99
C PRO A 42 8.84 -20.43 -22.58
N ARG A 43 7.77 -21.16 -22.30
CA ARG A 43 7.49 -22.49 -22.84
C ARG A 43 6.33 -22.41 -23.84
N ALA A 44 6.44 -23.13 -24.94
CA ALA A 44 5.40 -23.13 -25.96
C ALA A 44 4.11 -23.83 -25.44
N GLY A 45 3.00 -23.16 -25.60
CA GLY A 45 1.66 -23.71 -25.28
C GLY A 45 1.17 -23.46 -23.85
N ASP A 46 2.03 -23.06 -22.93
CA ASP A 46 1.59 -22.76 -21.57
C ASP A 46 0.89 -21.39 -21.47
N PRO A 47 -0.15 -21.26 -20.64
CA PRO A 47 -0.82 -20.00 -20.40
C PRO A 47 0.15 -18.97 -19.78
N LEU A 48 -0.06 -17.68 -20.09
CA LEU A 48 0.84 -16.61 -19.66
C LEU A 48 0.19 -15.74 -18.59
N VAL A 49 0.95 -15.49 -17.54
CA VAL A 49 0.61 -14.52 -16.47
C VAL A 49 1.47 -13.26 -16.69
N LEU A 50 0.81 -12.12 -16.89
CA LEU A 50 1.45 -10.81 -16.97
C LEU A 50 1.44 -10.15 -15.58
N ILE A 51 2.63 -9.82 -15.06
CA ILE A 51 2.77 -9.11 -13.77
C ILE A 51 3.08 -7.64 -14.05
N ALA A 52 2.15 -6.73 -13.75
CA ALA A 52 2.35 -5.30 -13.83
C ALA A 52 2.69 -4.74 -12.42
N MET A 53 3.89 -4.16 -12.25
CA MET A 53 4.39 -3.78 -10.93
C MET A 53 5.39 -2.62 -10.94
N PRO A 54 5.49 -1.84 -9.83
CA PRO A 54 6.57 -0.88 -9.66
C PRO A 54 7.94 -1.54 -9.47
N PRO A 55 9.05 -0.85 -9.80
CA PRO A 55 10.42 -1.37 -9.66
C PRO A 55 10.98 -1.28 -8.24
N SER A 56 10.20 -1.52 -7.19
CA SER A 56 10.70 -1.44 -5.80
C SER A 56 10.95 -2.82 -5.19
N ALA A 57 11.89 -2.89 -4.24
CA ALA A 57 12.28 -4.13 -3.57
C ALA A 57 11.09 -4.85 -2.93
N THR A 58 10.18 -4.12 -2.30
CA THR A 58 8.99 -4.66 -1.64
C THR A 58 8.10 -5.46 -2.60
N PHE A 59 7.91 -4.94 -3.84
CA PHE A 59 7.14 -5.65 -4.87
C PHE A 59 7.92 -6.83 -5.46
N GLN A 60 9.25 -6.74 -5.51
CA GLN A 60 10.10 -7.85 -5.95
C GLN A 60 10.03 -9.06 -5.00
N ASP A 61 9.82 -8.86 -3.71
CA ASP A 61 9.67 -9.96 -2.76
C ASP A 61 8.39 -10.76 -3.04
N VAL A 62 7.26 -10.09 -3.24
CA VAL A 62 5.99 -10.73 -3.63
C VAL A 62 6.14 -11.42 -5.00
N ARG A 63 6.73 -10.74 -5.98
CA ARG A 63 6.97 -11.31 -7.32
C ARG A 63 7.82 -12.57 -7.26
N ARG A 64 8.88 -12.56 -6.46
CA ARG A 64 9.80 -13.71 -6.33
C ARG A 64 9.06 -14.94 -5.81
N SER A 65 8.29 -14.79 -4.73
CA SER A 65 7.48 -15.86 -4.18
C SER A 65 6.45 -16.35 -5.18
N LEU A 66 5.69 -15.44 -5.80
CA LEU A 66 4.72 -15.76 -6.83
C LEU A 66 5.33 -16.59 -7.98
N ILE A 67 6.44 -16.12 -8.58
CA ILE A 67 7.09 -16.79 -9.70
C ILE A 67 7.59 -18.18 -9.30
N THR A 68 8.14 -18.33 -8.10
CA THR A 68 8.62 -19.62 -7.59
C THR A 68 7.53 -20.67 -7.65
N GLU A 69 6.30 -20.30 -7.31
CA GLU A 69 5.15 -21.21 -7.29
C GLU A 69 4.60 -21.51 -8.70
N ILE A 70 4.43 -20.48 -9.55
CA ILE A 70 3.69 -20.64 -10.79
C ILE A 70 4.58 -21.03 -12.01
N GLN A 71 5.89 -20.84 -11.95
CA GLN A 71 6.78 -20.95 -13.13
C GLN A 71 6.82 -22.34 -13.80
N ARG A 72 6.32 -23.38 -13.13
CA ARG A 72 6.26 -24.74 -13.70
C ARG A 72 5.04 -24.93 -14.60
N ASP A 73 3.98 -24.19 -14.35
CA ASP A 73 2.66 -24.38 -14.96
C ASP A 73 2.26 -23.20 -15.85
N PHE A 74 2.89 -22.04 -15.65
CA PHE A 74 2.61 -20.80 -16.39
C PHE A 74 3.87 -20.16 -16.93
N ASN A 75 3.75 -19.55 -18.10
CA ASN A 75 4.70 -18.54 -18.54
C ASN A 75 4.51 -17.25 -17.76
N VAL A 76 5.58 -16.53 -17.50
CA VAL A 76 5.52 -15.25 -16.76
C VAL A 76 6.18 -14.16 -17.59
N SER A 77 5.56 -12.99 -17.64
CA SER A 77 6.16 -11.78 -18.18
C SER A 77 5.92 -10.62 -17.23
N THR A 78 6.95 -9.80 -16.99
CA THR A 78 6.85 -8.65 -16.08
C THR A 78 6.84 -7.34 -16.86
N LEU A 79 5.84 -6.50 -16.60
CA LEU A 79 5.75 -5.12 -17.05
C LEU A 79 6.10 -4.19 -15.87
N THR A 80 7.25 -3.52 -15.96
CA THR A 80 7.62 -2.51 -14.97
C THR A 80 6.84 -1.23 -15.21
N VAL A 81 6.06 -0.82 -14.19
CA VAL A 81 5.23 0.39 -14.23
C VAL A 81 5.90 1.49 -13.42
N THR A 82 6.15 2.62 -14.07
CA THR A 82 6.75 3.83 -13.49
C THR A 82 5.76 5.00 -13.53
N SER A 83 6.15 6.16 -13.06
CA SER A 83 5.33 7.37 -13.15
C SER A 83 5.12 7.88 -14.59
N SER A 84 5.92 7.41 -15.54
CA SER A 84 5.79 7.75 -16.97
C SER A 84 4.99 6.71 -17.77
N THR A 85 4.63 5.57 -17.17
CA THR A 85 3.86 4.52 -17.84
C THR A 85 2.40 4.95 -17.96
N GLY A 86 1.84 4.87 -19.17
CA GLY A 86 0.43 5.12 -19.43
C GLY A 86 -0.38 3.84 -19.68
N MET A 87 -1.68 4.00 -19.91
CA MET A 87 -2.57 2.87 -20.21
C MET A 87 -2.22 2.17 -21.52
N ASP A 88 -1.65 2.90 -22.48
CA ASP A 88 -1.28 2.37 -23.80
C ASP A 88 -0.18 1.31 -23.72
N GLU A 89 0.77 1.45 -22.77
CA GLU A 89 1.82 0.45 -22.55
C GLU A 89 1.24 -0.85 -21.97
N ILE A 90 0.23 -0.74 -21.09
CA ILE A 90 -0.49 -1.93 -20.58
C ILE A 90 -1.26 -2.58 -21.76
N GLY A 91 -1.98 -1.78 -22.55
CA GLY A 91 -2.70 -2.26 -23.73
C GLY A 91 -1.79 -2.95 -24.76
N ALA A 92 -0.64 -2.35 -25.06
CA ALA A 92 0.36 -2.92 -25.96
C ALA A 92 0.94 -4.25 -25.41
N ALA A 93 1.18 -4.34 -24.10
CA ALA A 93 1.64 -5.58 -23.48
C ALA A 93 0.57 -6.68 -23.57
N ILE A 94 -0.70 -6.36 -23.33
CA ILE A 94 -1.82 -7.29 -23.45
C ILE A 94 -1.97 -7.77 -24.91
N ALA A 95 -1.97 -6.85 -25.87
CA ALA A 95 -2.11 -7.20 -27.28
C ALA A 95 -0.96 -8.08 -27.80
N ARG A 96 0.25 -7.80 -27.37
CA ARG A 96 1.45 -8.55 -27.77
C ARG A 96 1.55 -9.93 -27.13
N LEU A 97 1.20 -10.03 -25.85
CA LEU A 97 1.45 -11.22 -25.03
C LEU A 97 0.23 -12.12 -24.92
N SER A 98 -0.98 -11.59 -25.16
CA SER A 98 -2.26 -12.31 -24.97
C SER A 98 -2.33 -13.07 -23.64
N PRO A 99 -2.13 -12.39 -22.50
CA PRO A 99 -2.04 -13.07 -21.21
C PRO A 99 -3.37 -13.73 -20.83
N SER A 100 -3.29 -14.90 -20.21
CA SER A 100 -4.46 -15.59 -19.60
C SER A 100 -4.90 -14.93 -18.31
N CYS A 101 -3.96 -14.26 -17.60
CA CYS A 101 -4.23 -13.54 -16.36
C CYS A 101 -3.27 -12.36 -16.21
N ILE A 102 -3.72 -11.30 -15.52
CA ILE A 102 -2.88 -10.13 -15.18
C ILE A 102 -2.82 -9.98 -13.66
N VAL A 103 -1.62 -9.88 -13.09
CA VAL A 103 -1.41 -9.49 -11.70
C VAL A 103 -1.13 -7.99 -11.66
N LEU A 104 -1.96 -7.24 -10.93
CA LEU A 104 -1.86 -5.79 -10.78
C LEU A 104 -1.33 -5.45 -9.38
N MET A 105 -0.07 -5.02 -9.30
CA MET A 105 0.55 -4.68 -8.02
C MET A 105 0.54 -3.17 -7.80
N ASN A 106 -0.26 -2.68 -6.92
CA ASN A 106 -0.52 -1.32 -6.44
C ASN A 106 -1.68 -0.59 -7.15
N ASN A 107 -2.09 0.54 -6.54
CA ASN A 107 -3.21 1.37 -7.03
C ASN A 107 -2.95 1.98 -8.42
N THR A 108 -1.69 2.28 -8.77
CA THR A 108 -1.34 2.86 -10.08
C THR A 108 -1.59 1.85 -11.20
N THR A 109 -1.13 0.60 -11.05
CA THR A 109 -1.37 -0.45 -12.04
C THR A 109 -2.85 -0.76 -12.22
N VAL A 110 -3.61 -0.75 -11.11
CA VAL A 110 -5.07 -0.90 -11.12
C VAL A 110 -5.73 0.24 -11.90
N SER A 111 -5.33 1.50 -11.65
CA SER A 111 -5.89 2.65 -12.35
C SER A 111 -5.64 2.61 -13.86
N LEU A 112 -4.40 2.29 -14.27
CA LEU A 112 -4.03 2.19 -15.68
C LEU A 112 -4.80 1.06 -16.39
N TYR A 113 -4.95 -0.10 -15.74
CA TYR A 113 -5.72 -1.20 -16.34
C TYR A 113 -7.21 -0.88 -16.43
N ARG A 114 -7.79 -0.23 -15.42
CA ARG A 114 -9.17 0.27 -15.45
C ARG A 114 -9.37 1.28 -16.58
N GLU A 115 -8.46 2.24 -16.75
CA GLU A 115 -8.50 3.21 -17.84
C GLU A 115 -8.46 2.49 -19.21
N TYR A 116 -7.61 1.48 -19.35
CA TYR A 116 -7.55 0.64 -20.54
C TYR A 116 -8.90 -0.07 -20.80
N GLN A 117 -9.50 -0.69 -19.78
CA GLN A 117 -10.82 -1.34 -19.92
C GLN A 117 -11.91 -0.36 -20.34
N HIS A 118 -11.94 0.84 -19.77
CA HIS A 118 -12.91 1.88 -20.10
C HIS A 118 -12.71 2.46 -21.52
N ALA A 119 -11.48 2.55 -21.98
CA ALA A 119 -11.17 3.02 -23.33
C ALA A 119 -11.51 2.00 -24.43
N HIS A 120 -11.72 0.73 -24.08
CA HIS A 120 -11.98 -0.35 -25.02
C HIS A 120 -13.27 -1.13 -24.67
N PRO A 121 -14.43 -0.44 -24.62
CA PRO A 121 -15.70 -1.05 -24.17
C PRO A 121 -16.20 -2.20 -25.07
N ASP A 122 -15.76 -2.22 -26.33
CA ASP A 122 -16.12 -3.26 -27.31
C ASP A 122 -15.28 -4.54 -27.19
N THR A 123 -14.32 -4.58 -26.26
CA THR A 123 -13.51 -5.77 -26.02
C THR A 123 -14.38 -6.86 -25.40
N ALA A 124 -14.58 -7.95 -26.14
CA ALA A 124 -15.49 -9.04 -25.73
C ALA A 124 -15.07 -9.73 -24.44
N LYS A 125 -13.75 -9.81 -24.18
CA LYS A 125 -13.19 -10.39 -22.95
C LYS A 125 -11.89 -9.69 -22.57
N PHE A 126 -11.85 -9.17 -21.35
CA PHE A 126 -10.59 -8.79 -20.72
C PHE A 126 -10.01 -10.01 -19.97
N PRO A 127 -8.68 -10.22 -20.00
CA PRO A 127 -8.08 -11.22 -19.13
C PRO A 127 -8.43 -10.93 -17.67
N PRO A 128 -8.67 -11.97 -16.84
CA PRO A 128 -8.92 -11.78 -15.42
C PRO A 128 -7.75 -11.06 -14.78
N SER A 129 -8.04 -10.23 -13.79
CA SER A 129 -7.01 -9.57 -13.02
C SER A 129 -7.03 -9.97 -11.55
N VAL A 130 -5.84 -10.24 -11.00
CA VAL A 130 -5.60 -10.46 -9.58
C VAL A 130 -4.91 -9.21 -9.03
N VAL A 131 -5.63 -8.46 -8.20
CA VAL A 131 -5.11 -7.25 -7.58
C VAL A 131 -4.41 -7.62 -6.28
N VAL A 132 -3.16 -7.17 -6.10
CA VAL A 132 -2.37 -7.43 -4.90
C VAL A 132 -1.53 -6.20 -4.54
N MET A 133 -1.22 -6.00 -3.27
CA MET A 133 -0.49 -4.82 -2.78
C MET A 133 -1.11 -3.47 -3.17
N ALA A 134 -2.39 -3.45 -3.49
CA ALA A 134 -3.17 -2.23 -3.70
C ALA A 134 -3.97 -1.91 -2.45
N SER A 135 -4.00 -0.64 -2.06
CA SER A 135 -4.76 -0.19 -0.91
C SER A 135 -6.25 -0.10 -1.25
N PHE A 136 -7.09 -0.55 -0.32
CA PHE A 136 -8.56 -0.47 -0.39
C PHE A 136 -9.14 -1.16 -1.63
N ILE A 137 -8.73 -2.41 -1.84
CA ILE A 137 -9.16 -3.22 -2.99
C ILE A 137 -10.68 -3.39 -3.04
N ASP A 138 -11.38 -3.44 -1.92
CA ASP A 138 -12.85 -3.52 -1.86
C ASP A 138 -13.53 -2.35 -2.61
N GLU A 139 -12.89 -1.17 -2.62
CA GLU A 139 -13.35 0.01 -3.34
C GLU A 139 -12.89 0.02 -4.81
N LEU A 140 -11.76 -0.63 -5.11
CA LEU A 140 -11.18 -0.67 -6.47
C LEU A 140 -11.79 -1.78 -7.32
N ARG A 141 -11.97 -2.99 -6.77
CA ARG A 141 -12.45 -4.16 -7.51
C ARG A 141 -13.76 -3.93 -8.26
N PRO A 142 -14.80 -3.26 -7.70
CA PRO A 142 -16.03 -3.00 -8.42
C PRO A 142 -15.88 -2.12 -9.66
N THR A 143 -14.75 -1.44 -9.81
CA THR A 143 -14.45 -0.58 -10.97
C THR A 143 -13.70 -1.29 -12.08
N LEU A 144 -13.35 -2.57 -11.88
CA LEU A 144 -12.66 -3.43 -12.84
C LEU A 144 -13.61 -4.51 -13.39
N ILE A 145 -13.39 -4.89 -14.64
CA ILE A 145 -14.06 -6.00 -15.29
C ILE A 145 -13.23 -7.27 -15.06
N ASN A 146 -13.87 -8.36 -14.64
CA ASN A 146 -13.25 -9.67 -14.43
C ASN A 146 -12.05 -9.59 -13.47
N ALA A 147 -12.29 -9.18 -12.21
CA ALA A 147 -11.25 -8.93 -11.22
C ALA A 147 -11.55 -9.57 -9.87
N THR A 148 -10.50 -10.01 -9.21
CA THR A 148 -10.45 -10.39 -7.80
C THR A 148 -9.12 -9.95 -7.19
N GLY A 149 -8.77 -10.37 -5.99
CA GLY A 149 -7.46 -10.11 -5.40
C GLY A 149 -7.40 -10.31 -3.90
N ILE A 150 -6.32 -9.81 -3.32
CA ILE A 150 -6.01 -9.95 -1.90
C ILE A 150 -5.89 -8.56 -1.28
N ALA A 151 -6.64 -8.31 -0.22
CA ALA A 151 -6.59 -7.05 0.50
C ALA A 151 -5.19 -6.82 1.10
N TYR A 152 -4.68 -5.61 0.97
CA TYR A 152 -3.41 -5.25 1.60
C TYR A 152 -3.63 -4.73 3.03
N GLU A 153 -4.81 -4.21 3.32
CA GLU A 153 -5.15 -3.73 4.65
C GLU A 153 -5.42 -4.90 5.60
N VAL A 154 -4.56 -5.00 6.61
CA VAL A 154 -4.85 -5.79 7.80
C VAL A 154 -5.92 -5.04 8.61
N PRO A 155 -6.95 -5.72 9.14
CA PRO A 155 -7.92 -5.07 10.01
C PRO A 155 -7.25 -4.31 11.14
N GLY A 156 -7.62 -3.03 11.34
CA GLY A 156 -6.98 -2.17 12.33
C GLY A 156 -6.99 -2.76 13.74
N VAL A 157 -8.06 -3.48 14.09
CA VAL A 157 -8.18 -4.15 15.39
C VAL A 157 -7.04 -5.13 15.65
N THR A 158 -6.57 -5.85 14.65
CA THR A 158 -5.40 -6.75 14.77
C THR A 158 -4.17 -5.98 15.23
N ALA A 159 -3.88 -4.87 14.57
CA ALA A 159 -2.74 -4.02 14.93
C ALA A 159 -2.89 -3.38 16.33
N PHE A 160 -4.12 -3.07 16.76
CA PHE A 160 -4.37 -2.51 18.09
C PHE A 160 -4.18 -3.56 19.19
N VAL A 161 -4.64 -4.78 18.96
CA VAL A 161 -4.47 -5.90 19.90
C VAL A 161 -3.00 -6.28 20.01
N ASP A 162 -2.28 -6.36 18.89
CA ASP A 162 -0.85 -6.64 18.86
C ASP A 162 -0.05 -5.54 19.58
N LEU A 163 -0.34 -4.26 19.31
CA LEU A 163 0.27 -3.15 20.03
C LEU A 163 0.01 -3.24 21.54
N ARG A 164 -1.24 -3.55 21.94
CA ARG A 164 -1.64 -3.76 23.34
C ARG A 164 -0.86 -4.91 23.99
N SER A 165 -0.47 -5.93 23.23
CA SER A 165 0.35 -7.04 23.71
C SER A 165 1.82 -6.65 23.88
N VAL A 166 2.30 -5.64 23.17
CA VAL A 166 3.70 -5.21 23.15
C VAL A 166 4.01 -4.15 24.22
N ILE A 167 3.14 -3.15 24.40
CA ILE A 167 3.43 -2.01 25.29
C ILE A 167 2.70 -2.08 26.63
N LYS A 168 3.29 -1.42 27.67
CA LYS A 168 2.70 -1.29 29.01
C LYS A 168 1.63 -0.18 29.06
N ALA A 169 1.77 0.85 28.22
CA ALA A 169 0.77 1.90 28.10
C ALA A 169 -0.58 1.33 27.65
N PRO A 170 -1.71 1.92 28.08
CA PRO A 170 -3.02 1.44 27.66
C PRO A 170 -3.23 1.61 26.17
N VAL A 171 -4.00 0.69 25.55
CA VAL A 171 -4.51 0.79 24.19
C VAL A 171 -6.00 0.44 24.23
N ARG A 172 -6.81 1.40 24.64
CA ARG A 172 -8.27 1.25 24.78
C ARG A 172 -9.03 2.21 23.88
N LYS A 173 -8.40 3.34 23.54
CA LYS A 173 -8.99 4.39 22.72
C LYS A 173 -8.03 4.75 21.60
N VAL A 174 -8.38 4.40 20.36
CA VAL A 174 -7.54 4.62 19.18
C VAL A 174 -8.16 5.67 18.29
N GLY A 175 -7.38 6.68 17.92
CA GLY A 175 -7.81 7.74 17.02
C GLY A 175 -7.47 7.44 15.56
N VAL A 176 -8.37 7.74 14.63
CA VAL A 176 -8.15 7.65 13.19
C VAL A 176 -8.71 8.87 12.48
N VAL A 177 -7.96 9.38 11.49
CA VAL A 177 -8.46 10.40 10.55
C VAL A 177 -8.70 9.72 9.21
N TYR A 178 -9.85 10.00 8.59
CA TYR A 178 -10.22 9.36 7.33
C TYR A 178 -10.98 10.29 6.39
N ARG A 179 -10.99 9.97 5.08
CA ARG A 179 -11.77 10.69 4.08
C ARG A 179 -13.16 10.07 3.88
N PRO A 180 -14.14 10.84 3.36
CA PRO A 180 -15.52 10.37 3.16
C PRO A 180 -15.64 9.05 2.38
N SER A 181 -14.71 8.78 1.45
CA SER A 181 -14.66 7.52 0.70
C SER A 181 -14.47 6.28 1.55
N PHE A 182 -13.93 6.42 2.77
CA PHE A 182 -13.65 5.30 3.67
C PHE A 182 -14.67 5.12 4.80
N ARG A 183 -15.84 5.76 4.73
CA ARG A 183 -16.87 5.66 5.78
C ARG A 183 -17.29 4.22 6.07
N GLN A 184 -17.52 3.42 5.03
CA GLN A 184 -17.95 2.03 5.20
C GLN A 184 -16.82 1.18 5.81
N PHE A 185 -15.60 1.37 5.32
CA PHE A 185 -14.42 0.71 5.89
C PHE A 185 -14.27 1.05 7.37
N ILE A 186 -14.31 2.34 7.75
CA ILE A 186 -14.21 2.78 9.15
C ILE A 186 -15.36 2.26 10.00
N ALA A 187 -16.59 2.22 9.50
CA ALA A 187 -17.72 1.66 10.23
C ALA A 187 -17.47 0.19 10.61
N ARG A 188 -17.01 -0.62 9.64
CA ARG A 188 -16.63 -2.03 9.89
C ARG A 188 -15.48 -2.15 10.90
N GLN A 189 -14.46 -1.27 10.82
CA GLN A 189 -13.35 -1.27 11.77
C GLN A 189 -13.79 -0.91 13.20
N LYS A 190 -14.78 -0.02 13.36
CA LYS A 190 -15.37 0.29 14.69
C LYS A 190 -16.02 -0.95 15.29
N GLU A 191 -16.87 -1.64 14.54
CA GLU A 191 -17.54 -2.86 15.00
C GLU A 191 -16.54 -3.96 15.42
N LEU A 192 -15.43 -4.09 14.69
CA LEU A 192 -14.37 -5.03 15.04
C LEU A 192 -13.62 -4.61 16.30
N ALA A 193 -13.30 -3.34 16.45
CA ALA A 193 -12.59 -2.79 17.62
C ALA A 193 -13.43 -2.91 18.90
N GLU A 194 -14.74 -2.68 18.81
CA GLU A 194 -15.67 -2.82 19.96
C GLU A 194 -15.67 -4.24 20.54
N LYS A 195 -15.55 -5.28 19.69
CA LYS A 195 -15.45 -6.69 20.14
C LYS A 195 -14.23 -6.94 21.01
N GLU A 196 -13.16 -6.18 20.80
CA GLU A 196 -11.90 -6.21 21.55
C GLU A 196 -11.86 -5.17 22.69
N GLN A 197 -13.00 -4.52 22.99
CA GLN A 197 -13.10 -3.46 23.99
C GLN A 197 -12.17 -2.27 23.69
N ILE A 198 -12.01 -1.95 22.42
CA ILE A 198 -11.26 -0.80 21.93
C ILE A 198 -12.23 0.21 21.29
N GLU A 199 -12.23 1.43 21.80
CA GLU A 199 -12.99 2.54 21.21
C GLU A 199 -12.21 3.10 20.02
N LEU A 200 -12.77 3.02 18.81
CA LEU A 200 -12.20 3.66 17.63
C LEU A 200 -12.83 5.05 17.43
N VAL A 201 -12.10 6.11 17.81
CA VAL A 201 -12.50 7.51 17.61
C VAL A 201 -12.11 7.96 16.22
N ALA A 202 -13.09 8.14 15.35
CA ALA A 202 -12.85 8.43 13.95
C ALA A 202 -13.28 9.87 13.59
N VAL A 203 -12.36 10.63 13.00
CA VAL A 203 -12.58 12.00 12.54
C VAL A 203 -12.53 12.06 11.02
N GLU A 204 -13.64 12.47 10.41
CA GLU A 204 -13.73 12.63 8.96
C GLU A 204 -13.16 13.99 8.54
N VAL A 205 -12.21 13.97 7.59
CA VAL A 205 -11.73 15.17 6.91
C VAL A 205 -12.44 15.30 5.58
N GLY A 206 -13.00 16.48 5.27
CA GLY A 206 -13.78 16.71 4.06
C GLY A 206 -13.01 16.46 2.76
N LYS A 207 -13.68 16.65 1.63
CA LYS A 207 -13.05 16.57 0.29
C LYS A 207 -11.88 17.55 0.19
N GLY A 208 -10.70 17.07 -0.12
CA GLY A 208 -9.47 17.83 -0.14
C GLY A 208 -8.83 17.90 1.25
N VAL A 209 -7.78 17.10 1.43
CA VAL A 209 -7.03 17.05 2.68
C VAL A 209 -5.98 18.14 2.67
N TYR A 210 -6.34 19.30 3.22
CA TYR A 210 -5.40 20.39 3.46
C TYR A 210 -4.67 20.13 4.78
N ALA A 211 -3.41 20.53 4.83
CA ALA A 211 -2.55 20.31 5.99
C ALA A 211 -3.19 20.82 7.31
N ASP A 212 -3.79 22.00 7.28
CA ASP A 212 -4.42 22.60 8.46
C ASP A 212 -5.61 21.80 8.99
N ARG A 213 -6.43 21.24 8.09
CA ARG A 213 -7.56 20.39 8.51
C ARG A 213 -7.09 19.08 9.12
N LEU A 214 -6.08 18.46 8.52
CA LEU A 214 -5.49 17.25 9.08
C LEU A 214 -4.88 17.53 10.46
N ARG A 215 -4.14 18.62 10.60
CA ARG A 215 -3.57 19.04 11.90
C ARG A 215 -4.65 19.27 12.94
N SER A 216 -5.71 20.03 12.62
CA SER A 216 -6.84 20.27 13.53
C SER A 216 -7.53 18.96 13.96
N SER A 217 -7.68 18.00 13.02
CA SER A 217 -8.26 16.69 13.33
C SER A 217 -7.36 15.86 14.24
N LEU A 218 -6.04 15.87 14.00
CA LEU A 218 -5.07 15.20 14.85
C LEU A 218 -5.02 15.85 16.24
N HIS A 219 -5.05 17.18 16.30
CA HIS A 219 -5.10 17.92 17.56
C HIS A 219 -6.35 17.57 18.40
N ALA A 220 -7.52 17.52 17.76
CA ALA A 220 -8.75 17.10 18.42
C ALA A 220 -8.64 15.68 18.99
N LEU A 221 -8.09 14.72 18.22
CA LEU A 221 -7.88 13.36 18.71
C LEU A 221 -6.91 13.29 19.88
N LEU A 222 -5.81 14.04 19.83
CA LEU A 222 -4.75 13.99 20.84
C LEU A 222 -5.11 14.75 22.11
N VAL A 223 -5.69 15.94 21.99
CA VAL A 223 -5.89 16.88 23.12
C VAL A 223 -7.31 16.79 23.68
N GLU A 224 -8.33 16.79 22.81
CA GLU A 224 -9.72 16.80 23.27
C GLU A 224 -10.21 15.38 23.58
N GLN A 225 -9.96 14.44 22.65
CA GLN A 225 -10.37 13.05 22.81
C GLN A 225 -9.40 12.23 23.66
N LYS A 226 -8.15 12.65 23.80
CA LYS A 226 -7.10 12.00 24.59
C LYS A 226 -6.96 10.51 24.25
N VAL A 227 -6.80 10.22 22.96
CA VAL A 227 -6.61 8.85 22.49
C VAL A 227 -5.31 8.24 23.00
N ASP A 228 -5.28 6.93 23.22
CA ASP A 228 -4.13 6.17 23.70
C ASP A 228 -3.15 5.86 22.58
N ALA A 229 -3.63 5.78 21.34
CA ALA A 229 -2.85 5.52 20.12
C ALA A 229 -3.50 6.22 18.92
N LEU A 230 -2.73 6.46 17.88
CA LEU A 230 -3.24 6.89 16.57
C LEU A 230 -3.06 5.78 15.54
N TRP A 231 -4.00 5.69 14.63
CA TRP A 231 -3.94 4.83 13.47
C TRP A 231 -3.92 5.67 12.18
N MET A 232 -2.86 5.50 11.39
CA MET A 232 -2.69 6.15 10.09
C MET A 232 -3.11 5.17 8.99
N LEU A 233 -4.13 5.52 8.23
CA LEU A 233 -4.58 4.75 7.07
C LEU A 233 -3.56 4.83 5.91
N ASN A 234 -3.53 3.79 5.08
CA ASN A 234 -2.74 3.76 3.83
C ASN A 234 -3.40 4.61 2.73
N ASP A 235 -3.83 5.79 3.08
CA ASP A 235 -4.49 6.73 2.17
C ASP A 235 -3.46 7.73 1.61
N ASN A 236 -3.20 7.65 0.30
CA ASN A 236 -2.24 8.50 -0.39
C ASN A 236 -2.51 10.01 -0.20
N GLU A 237 -3.76 10.41 0.09
CA GLU A 237 -4.09 11.80 0.38
C GLU A 237 -3.71 12.23 1.80
N LEU A 238 -3.58 11.30 2.73
CA LEU A 238 -3.13 11.54 4.10
C LEU A 238 -1.61 11.42 4.27
N ILE A 239 -0.92 10.80 3.30
CA ILE A 239 0.52 10.50 3.32
C ILE A 239 1.23 10.96 2.04
N LYS A 240 0.81 12.08 1.44
CA LYS A 240 1.22 12.55 0.09
C LYS A 240 2.73 12.59 -0.17
N SER A 241 3.48 13.18 0.75
CA SER A 241 4.93 13.38 0.63
C SER A 241 5.59 13.51 2.00
N SER A 242 6.92 13.39 2.04
CA SER A 242 7.68 13.61 3.28
C SER A 242 7.46 15.01 3.85
N GLU A 243 7.42 16.03 2.99
CA GLU A 243 7.16 17.41 3.41
C GLU A 243 5.77 17.56 4.03
N TYR A 244 4.75 16.95 3.42
CA TYR A 244 3.39 16.94 3.96
C TYR A 244 3.33 16.23 5.31
N LEU A 245 4.02 15.10 5.46
CA LEU A 245 4.12 14.38 6.73
C LEU A 245 4.81 15.22 7.81
N ASP A 246 5.84 15.99 7.45
CA ASP A 246 6.55 16.89 8.37
C ASP A 246 5.66 18.03 8.86
N GLN A 247 4.87 18.61 7.96
CA GLN A 247 3.97 19.73 8.26
C GLN A 247 2.70 19.29 9.02
N THR A 248 2.34 18.01 8.99
CA THR A 248 1.10 17.50 9.57
C THR A 248 1.37 16.53 10.71
N TRP A 249 1.52 15.25 10.40
CA TRP A 249 1.65 14.17 11.39
C TRP A 249 2.82 14.38 12.35
N ARG A 250 4.02 14.65 11.84
CA ARG A 250 5.19 14.84 12.71
C ARG A 250 5.07 16.11 13.55
N ALA A 251 4.46 17.17 13.02
CA ALA A 251 4.22 18.39 13.78
C ALA A 251 3.35 18.15 15.01
N GLU A 252 2.24 17.42 14.86
CA GLU A 252 1.31 17.13 15.97
C GLU A 252 1.87 16.04 16.91
N LEU A 253 2.54 15.02 16.37
CA LEU A 253 3.13 13.93 17.16
C LEU A 253 4.37 14.33 17.96
N ARG A 254 5.02 15.45 17.63
CA ARG A 254 6.23 15.90 18.31
C ARG A 254 6.06 16.05 19.81
N ASN A 255 4.90 16.55 20.23
CA ASN A 255 4.57 16.79 21.63
C ASN A 255 3.56 15.78 22.19
N ALA A 256 3.12 14.83 21.37
CA ALA A 256 2.18 13.81 21.77
C ALA A 256 2.91 12.57 22.27
N ASN A 257 2.44 12.02 23.36
CA ASN A 257 2.99 10.78 23.92
C ASN A 257 2.06 9.60 23.63
N VAL A 258 1.78 9.39 22.35
CA VAL A 258 0.97 8.27 21.85
C VAL A 258 1.71 7.52 20.73
N PRO A 259 1.62 6.18 20.67
CA PRO A 259 2.17 5.42 19.55
C PRO A 259 1.34 5.66 18.29
N LEU A 260 2.01 5.66 17.14
CA LEU A 260 1.38 5.70 15.83
C LEU A 260 1.46 4.33 15.17
N VAL A 261 0.31 3.71 14.96
CA VAL A 261 0.14 2.49 14.18
C VAL A 261 0.04 2.86 12.70
N VAL A 262 0.81 2.19 11.87
CA VAL A 262 0.83 2.42 10.41
C VAL A 262 0.69 1.10 9.65
N GLY A 263 0.19 1.14 8.43
CA GLY A 263 0.06 -0.04 7.56
C GLY A 263 1.15 -0.14 6.48
N VAL A 264 2.19 0.71 6.56
CA VAL A 264 3.29 0.75 5.57
C VAL A 264 4.62 0.57 6.30
N PRO A 265 5.42 -0.48 5.97
CA PRO A 265 6.67 -0.80 6.67
C PRO A 265 7.66 0.36 6.71
N ASN A 266 7.78 1.11 5.61
CA ASN A 266 8.73 2.20 5.48
C ASN A 266 8.46 3.41 6.41
N LEU A 267 7.25 3.49 6.98
CA LEU A 267 6.91 4.53 7.96
C LEU A 267 7.37 4.19 9.36
N VAL A 268 7.70 2.92 9.65
CA VAL A 268 8.37 2.50 10.88
C VAL A 268 9.88 2.48 10.62
N ASN A 269 10.51 3.64 10.70
CA ASN A 269 11.94 3.80 10.41
C ASN A 269 12.62 4.62 11.50
N PRO A 270 13.57 4.03 12.26
CA PRO A 270 14.28 4.75 13.33
C PRO A 270 15.04 5.99 12.85
N ARG A 271 15.45 6.04 11.58
CA ARG A 271 16.19 7.20 11.00
C ARG A 271 15.27 8.37 10.68
N THR A 272 14.00 8.10 10.37
CA THR A 272 12.98 9.10 10.07
C THR A 272 11.70 8.77 10.86
N PRO A 273 11.75 8.85 12.20
CA PRO A 273 10.71 8.31 13.05
C PRO A 273 9.36 8.99 12.77
N LEU A 274 8.37 8.17 12.43
CA LEU A 274 6.97 8.59 12.30
C LEU A 274 6.08 7.52 12.95
N GLY A 275 5.92 6.36 12.32
CA GLY A 275 5.22 5.21 12.88
C GLY A 275 6.05 4.51 13.95
N SER A 276 5.41 4.07 15.01
CA SER A 276 6.04 3.31 16.09
C SER A 276 5.86 1.80 15.90
N PHE A 277 4.78 1.42 15.20
CA PHE A 277 4.30 0.05 15.10
C PHE A 277 3.55 -0.16 13.79
N ALA A 278 3.75 -1.31 13.15
CA ALA A 278 3.03 -1.68 11.95
C ALA A 278 2.67 -3.17 11.97
N VAL A 279 1.49 -3.48 11.44
CA VAL A 279 1.09 -4.84 11.08
C VAL A 279 0.77 -4.83 9.60
N VAL A 280 1.47 -5.64 8.85
CA VAL A 280 1.42 -5.65 7.38
C VAL A 280 1.32 -7.09 6.87
N PRO A 281 0.80 -7.33 5.67
CA PRO A 281 0.86 -8.65 5.05
C PRO A 281 2.30 -9.15 4.95
N ASP A 282 2.50 -10.44 5.19
CA ASP A 282 3.75 -11.10 4.86
C ASP A 282 3.89 -11.20 3.35
N HIS A 283 4.86 -10.52 2.77
CA HIS A 283 5.02 -10.41 1.32
C HIS A 283 5.34 -11.76 0.66
N GLU A 284 6.06 -12.65 1.35
CA GLU A 284 6.33 -13.99 0.85
C GLU A 284 5.05 -14.82 0.79
N ALA A 285 4.28 -14.84 1.88
CA ALA A 285 2.98 -15.50 1.94
C ALA A 285 1.97 -14.87 0.96
N LEU A 286 2.03 -13.55 0.73
CA LEU A 286 1.18 -12.85 -0.22
C LEU A 286 1.46 -13.32 -1.67
N GLY A 287 2.72 -13.55 -2.03
CA GLY A 287 3.09 -14.13 -3.32
C GLY A 287 2.55 -15.55 -3.50
N LEU A 288 2.68 -16.40 -2.48
CA LEU A 288 2.10 -17.74 -2.47
C LEU A 288 0.57 -17.72 -2.59
N GLN A 289 -0.10 -16.87 -1.83
CA GLN A 289 -1.56 -16.72 -1.89
C GLN A 289 -2.01 -16.23 -3.27
N THR A 290 -1.27 -15.32 -3.89
CA THR A 290 -1.53 -14.87 -5.26
C THR A 290 -1.40 -16.02 -6.27
N ALA A 291 -0.40 -16.90 -6.08
CA ALA A 291 -0.23 -18.09 -6.91
C ALA A 291 -1.44 -19.03 -6.82
N ASN A 292 -1.91 -19.32 -5.59
CA ASN A 292 -3.08 -20.15 -5.37
C ASN A 292 -4.32 -19.61 -6.08
N LEU A 293 -4.53 -18.29 -5.97
CA LEU A 293 -5.66 -17.63 -6.64
C LEU A 293 -5.55 -17.72 -8.18
N ILE A 294 -4.34 -17.65 -8.76
CA ILE A 294 -4.12 -17.85 -10.20
C ILE A 294 -4.44 -19.29 -10.61
N PHE A 295 -4.05 -20.31 -9.83
CA PHE A 295 -4.41 -21.70 -10.08
C PHE A 295 -5.92 -21.91 -10.04
N GLU A 296 -6.61 -21.36 -9.04
CA GLU A 296 -8.07 -21.42 -8.96
C GLU A 296 -8.76 -20.76 -10.16
N LEU A 297 -8.26 -19.61 -10.62
CA LEU A 297 -8.78 -18.95 -11.82
C LEU A 297 -8.56 -19.81 -13.09
N ALA A 298 -7.41 -20.45 -13.21
CA ALA A 298 -7.11 -21.33 -14.35
C ALA A 298 -8.05 -22.55 -14.37
N GLU A 299 -8.29 -23.17 -13.22
CA GLU A 299 -9.21 -24.30 -13.07
C GLU A 299 -10.68 -23.93 -13.35
N ASN A 300 -11.06 -22.68 -13.06
CA ASN A 300 -12.39 -22.13 -13.26
C ASN A 300 -12.56 -21.38 -14.59
N GLY A 301 -11.71 -21.63 -15.59
CA GLY A 301 -11.83 -21.07 -16.93
C GLY A 301 -11.58 -19.57 -17.01
N TRP A 302 -10.75 -19.01 -16.10
CA TRP A 302 -10.33 -17.61 -16.07
C TRP A 302 -11.46 -16.63 -15.78
N HIS A 303 -12.34 -16.96 -14.83
CA HIS A 303 -13.44 -16.12 -14.36
C HIS A 303 -13.16 -15.61 -12.95
N ALA A 304 -12.78 -14.35 -12.83
CA ALA A 304 -12.42 -13.73 -11.54
C ALA A 304 -13.59 -13.04 -10.81
N GLU A 305 -14.66 -12.70 -11.53
CA GLU A 305 -15.80 -11.96 -10.98
C GLU A 305 -16.57 -12.70 -9.86
N ASN A 306 -16.48 -14.02 -9.86
CA ASN A 306 -17.13 -14.87 -8.85
C ASN A 306 -16.28 -15.12 -7.60
N HIS A 307 -15.01 -14.70 -7.62
CA HIS A 307 -14.11 -14.81 -6.48
C HIS A 307 -14.23 -13.57 -5.58
N ALA A 308 -14.43 -13.80 -4.29
CA ALA A 308 -14.39 -12.73 -3.31
C ALA A 308 -12.95 -12.18 -3.16
N VAL A 309 -12.83 -10.94 -2.69
CA VAL A 309 -11.54 -10.42 -2.23
C VAL A 309 -11.15 -11.17 -0.96
N GLU A 310 -9.94 -11.72 -0.94
CA GLU A 310 -9.41 -12.44 0.21
C GLU A 310 -8.70 -11.50 1.19
N LEU A 311 -8.64 -11.90 2.46
CA LEU A 311 -7.73 -11.29 3.43
C LEU A 311 -6.35 -11.96 3.35
N PRO A 312 -5.25 -11.26 3.70
CA PRO A 312 -3.93 -11.87 3.75
C PRO A 312 -3.90 -13.01 4.79
N ILE A 313 -3.40 -14.18 4.38
CA ILE A 313 -3.32 -15.38 5.24
C ILE A 313 -2.22 -15.30 6.29
N SER A 314 -1.24 -14.44 6.09
CA SER A 314 -0.12 -14.22 7.00
C SER A 314 0.21 -12.74 7.09
N ILE A 315 0.55 -12.30 8.30
CA ILE A 315 0.91 -10.92 8.62
C ILE A 315 2.24 -10.89 9.35
N LYS A 316 2.91 -9.74 9.32
CA LYS A 316 4.13 -9.47 10.08
C LYS A 316 4.00 -8.20 10.88
N THR A 317 4.48 -8.26 12.11
CA THR A 317 4.53 -7.14 13.05
C THR A 317 5.92 -6.51 13.04
N LEU A 318 5.97 -5.20 12.76
CA LEU A 318 7.19 -4.40 12.79
C LEU A 318 7.10 -3.34 13.89
N ALA A 319 8.16 -3.14 14.64
CA ALA A 319 8.18 -2.16 15.71
C ALA A 319 9.50 -1.41 15.82
N ASP A 320 9.45 -0.09 16.05
CA ASP A 320 10.57 0.68 16.59
C ASP A 320 10.65 0.40 18.08
N VAL A 321 11.41 -0.65 18.43
CA VAL A 321 11.53 -1.17 19.79
C VAL A 321 12.16 -0.13 20.71
N LYS A 322 13.11 0.65 20.22
CA LYS A 322 13.76 1.71 20.96
C LYS A 322 12.76 2.81 21.36
N GLN A 323 11.96 3.27 20.40
CA GLN A 323 10.92 4.28 20.65
C GLN A 323 9.84 3.75 21.60
N LEU A 324 9.33 2.54 21.34
CA LEU A 324 8.27 1.94 22.17
C LEU A 324 8.75 1.75 23.62
N ARG A 325 9.96 1.27 23.82
CA ARG A 325 10.56 1.08 25.17
C ARG A 325 10.69 2.41 25.89
N ALA A 326 11.22 3.42 25.22
CA ALA A 326 11.52 4.71 25.84
C ALA A 326 10.26 5.50 26.23
N LYS A 327 9.19 5.44 25.37
CA LYS A 327 8.02 6.27 25.55
C LYS A 327 6.83 5.56 26.20
N PHE A 328 6.63 4.27 25.92
CA PHE A 328 5.42 3.55 26.29
C PHE A 328 5.67 2.35 27.21
N GLY A 329 6.94 2.01 27.45
CA GLY A 329 7.35 0.79 28.16
C GLY A 329 7.02 -0.47 27.36
N LEU A 330 7.91 -1.46 27.42
CA LEU A 330 7.66 -2.77 26.82
C LEU A 330 7.21 -3.76 27.89
N LYS A 331 6.29 -4.67 27.53
CA LYS A 331 5.98 -5.84 28.33
C LYS A 331 7.14 -6.81 28.32
N ASP A 332 7.21 -7.72 29.27
CA ASP A 332 8.35 -8.61 29.45
C ASP A 332 8.47 -9.64 28.29
N ASP A 333 7.34 -10.00 27.70
CA ASP A 333 7.20 -10.91 26.54
C ASP A 333 7.06 -10.18 25.20
N ALA A 334 7.16 -8.84 25.16
CA ALA A 334 6.90 -8.01 23.99
C ALA A 334 7.61 -8.46 22.70
N LEU A 335 8.86 -8.92 22.82
CA LEU A 335 9.64 -9.33 21.66
C LEU A 335 9.14 -10.62 20.99
N GLN A 336 8.33 -11.42 21.69
CA GLN A 336 7.70 -12.62 21.12
C GLN A 336 6.53 -12.25 20.16
N HIS A 337 6.01 -11.03 20.27
CA HIS A 337 4.92 -10.49 19.46
C HIS A 337 5.40 -9.56 18.34
N ILE A 338 6.73 -9.52 18.08
CA ILE A 338 7.33 -8.65 17.08
C ILE A 338 8.16 -9.49 16.12
N ASP A 339 7.72 -9.62 14.87
CA ASP A 339 8.48 -10.37 13.85
C ASP A 339 9.74 -9.62 13.41
N ARG A 340 9.70 -8.29 13.41
CA ARG A 340 10.84 -7.45 13.03
C ARG A 340 11.01 -6.28 13.99
N ALA A 341 11.98 -6.39 14.86
CA ALA A 341 12.45 -5.30 15.70
C ALA A 341 13.35 -4.36 14.89
N LEU A 342 13.06 -3.06 14.94
CA LEU A 342 13.87 -1.98 14.36
C LEU A 342 14.52 -1.22 15.52
N GLU A 343 15.83 -0.95 15.44
CA GLU A 343 16.64 -0.30 16.47
C GLU A 343 17.32 0.99 15.95
#